data_f35b3152c5f9c9900744df11f6c55484
#
_entry.id   f35b3152c5f9c9900744df11f6c55484
#
_cell.length_a   1.000
_cell.length_b   1.000
_cell.length_c   1.000
_cell.angle_alpha   90.00
_cell.angle_beta   90.00
_cell.angle_gamma   90.00
#
_symmetry.space_group_name_H-M   'P 1'
#
loop_
_entity.id
_entity.type
_entity.pdbx_description
1 polymer ?
#
loop_
_entity_poly.entity_id
_entity_poly.type
_entity_poly.pdbx_seq_one_letter_code
_entity_poly.pdbx_strand_id
1 'polypeptide(L)'
;MVNIFESLQIKAPFLKALNDEKYETPTPIQKKCIPKVLDGFDILGIAQTGTGKTAAFSLPILQLLNASQPENKRRSTRALFLAPTRELAIQIGSSVRLYGKYIAFKHTIIYGGVGQKPQVEALKRGVDLIIAT
;
A
#
# COMPACT_ATOMS: atom_id res chain seq x y z
N MET A 1 14.75 -1.44 20.04
CA MET A 1 15.28 -2.35 19.00
C MET A 1 15.19 -1.66 17.64
N VAL A 2 16.20 -1.77 16.83
CA VAL A 2 16.19 -1.24 15.47
C VAL A 2 15.31 -2.16 14.62
N ASN A 3 14.28 -1.60 13.99
CA ASN A 3 13.44 -2.37 13.07
C ASN A 3 14.21 -2.66 11.78
N ILE A 4 14.33 -3.92 11.41
CA ILE A 4 15.14 -4.37 10.26
C ILE A 4 14.62 -3.77 8.94
N PHE A 5 13.34 -3.39 8.86
CA PHE A 5 12.78 -2.68 7.70
C PHE A 5 13.47 -1.32 7.41
N GLU A 6 14.12 -0.72 8.41
CA GLU A 6 14.91 0.49 8.21
C GLU A 6 16.05 0.26 7.20
N SER A 7 16.69 -0.91 7.24
CA SER A 7 17.72 -1.28 6.28
C SER A 7 17.23 -1.39 4.82
N LEU A 8 15.90 -1.50 4.63
CA LEU A 8 15.24 -1.51 3.33
C LEU A 8 14.82 -0.10 2.87
N GLN A 9 15.31 0.95 3.52
CA GLN A 9 14.99 2.37 3.25
C GLN A 9 13.54 2.75 3.58
N ILE A 10 12.85 1.99 4.42
CA ILE A 10 11.52 2.32 4.90
C ILE A 10 11.60 3.49 5.89
N LYS A 11 10.80 4.53 5.65
CA LYS A 11 10.80 5.79 6.41
C LYS A 11 10.02 5.69 7.73
N ALA A 12 10.31 6.62 8.64
CA ALA A 12 9.80 6.65 10.01
C ALA A 12 8.29 6.45 10.18
N PRO A 13 7.37 7.07 9.39
CA PRO A 13 5.94 6.86 9.57
C PRO A 13 5.52 5.40 9.36
N PHE A 14 6.14 4.72 8.40
CA PHE A 14 5.87 3.32 8.08
C PHE A 14 6.52 2.37 9.10
N LEU A 15 7.75 2.68 9.54
CA LEU A 15 8.41 1.94 10.62
C LEU A 15 7.59 1.97 11.90
N LYS A 16 7.02 3.13 12.24
CA LYS A 16 6.12 3.26 13.39
C LYS A 16 4.89 2.36 13.26
N ALA A 17 4.25 2.35 12.08
CA ALA A 17 3.11 1.48 11.82
C ALA A 17 3.47 -0.01 11.92
N LEU A 18 4.63 -0.40 11.40
CA LEU A 18 5.13 -1.78 11.50
C LEU A 18 5.44 -2.19 12.94
N ASN A 19 6.04 -1.29 13.71
CA ASN A 19 6.36 -1.54 15.13
C ASN A 19 5.09 -1.73 15.97
N ASP A 20 4.04 -0.96 15.74
CA ASP A 20 2.76 -1.13 16.44
C ASP A 20 2.15 -2.51 16.20
N GLU A 21 2.39 -3.10 15.03
CA GLU A 21 1.94 -4.44 14.67
C GLU A 21 2.97 -5.53 14.98
N LYS A 22 4.09 -5.17 15.63
CA LYS A 22 5.21 -6.07 15.96
C LYS A 22 5.84 -6.74 14.72
N TYR A 23 5.79 -6.06 13.58
CA TYR A 23 6.49 -6.48 12.37
C TYR A 23 7.92 -5.94 12.40
N GLU A 24 8.85 -6.74 12.92
CA GLU A 24 10.24 -6.31 13.12
C GLU A 24 11.17 -6.85 12.03
N THR A 25 10.85 -8.01 11.48
CA THR A 25 11.72 -8.73 10.52
C THR A 25 11.03 -8.90 9.17
N PRO A 26 11.58 -8.31 8.10
CA PRO A 26 11.05 -8.51 6.76
C PRO A 26 11.25 -9.94 6.26
N THR A 27 10.25 -10.44 5.53
CA THR A 27 10.32 -11.73 4.86
C THR A 27 11.28 -11.69 3.65
N PRO A 28 11.71 -12.85 3.10
CA PRO A 28 12.59 -12.88 1.94
C PRO A 28 12.06 -12.11 0.73
N ILE A 29 10.76 -12.21 0.41
CA ILE A 29 10.16 -11.48 -0.71
C ILE A 29 10.17 -9.96 -0.45
N GLN A 30 9.93 -9.53 0.78
CA GLN A 30 9.99 -8.12 1.17
C GLN A 30 11.40 -7.56 1.03
N LYS A 31 12.41 -8.28 1.50
CA LYS A 31 13.83 -7.89 1.37
C LYS A 31 14.26 -7.69 -0.08
N LYS A 32 13.75 -8.53 -0.98
CA LYS A 32 14.09 -8.47 -2.41
C LYS A 32 13.31 -7.38 -3.16
N CYS A 33 12.02 -7.22 -2.86
CA CYS A 33 11.13 -6.35 -3.63
C CYS A 33 11.17 -4.90 -3.18
N ILE A 34 11.14 -4.62 -1.87
CA ILE A 34 10.99 -3.25 -1.36
C ILE A 34 12.04 -2.29 -1.92
N PRO A 35 13.35 -2.58 -1.85
CA PRO A 35 14.35 -1.66 -2.39
C PRO A 35 14.21 -1.44 -3.90
N LYS A 36 13.88 -2.48 -4.64
CA LYS A 36 13.71 -2.40 -6.11
C LYS A 36 12.52 -1.56 -6.52
N VAL A 37 11.40 -1.68 -5.82
CA VAL A 37 10.22 -0.82 -6.05
C VAL A 37 10.55 0.63 -5.73
N LEU A 38 11.25 0.90 -4.62
CA LEU A 38 11.68 2.26 -4.26
C LEU A 38 12.62 2.87 -5.29
N ASP A 39 13.47 2.04 -5.94
CA ASP A 39 14.36 2.45 -7.01
C ASP A 39 13.66 2.62 -8.38
N GLY A 40 12.36 2.34 -8.46
CA GLY A 40 11.54 2.53 -9.68
C GLY A 40 11.57 1.38 -10.66
N PHE A 41 12.01 0.18 -10.26
CA PHE A 41 12.00 -1.00 -11.13
C PHE A 41 10.64 -1.68 -11.16
N ASP A 42 10.30 -2.24 -12.32
CA ASP A 42 9.19 -3.19 -12.46
C ASP A 42 9.57 -4.52 -11.79
N ILE A 43 8.58 -5.13 -11.12
CA ILE A 43 8.81 -6.35 -10.35
C ILE A 43 7.81 -7.44 -10.76
N LEU A 44 8.33 -8.64 -11.03
CA LEU A 44 7.55 -9.86 -11.06
C LEU A 44 7.87 -10.67 -9.79
N GLY A 45 7.01 -10.57 -8.79
CA GLY A 45 7.18 -11.26 -7.51
C GLY A 45 6.36 -12.54 -7.44
N ILE A 46 7.01 -13.68 -7.38
CA ILE A 46 6.37 -14.99 -7.26
C ILE A 46 6.73 -15.58 -5.90
N ALA A 47 5.72 -15.78 -5.06
CA ALA A 47 5.86 -16.36 -3.74
C ALA A 47 4.56 -17.03 -3.31
N GLN A 48 4.66 -17.98 -2.38
CA GLN A 48 3.51 -18.67 -1.82
C GLN A 48 2.62 -17.72 -1.00
N THR A 49 1.37 -18.12 -0.77
CA THR A 49 0.43 -17.41 0.12
C THR A 49 1.02 -17.33 1.54
N GLY A 50 0.82 -16.18 2.21
CA GLY A 50 1.30 -15.99 3.58
C GLY A 50 2.78 -15.59 3.71
N THR A 51 3.47 -15.28 2.60
CA THR A 51 4.89 -14.89 2.60
C THR A 51 5.11 -13.38 2.68
N GLY A 52 4.05 -12.59 2.86
CA GLY A 52 4.16 -11.14 3.02
C GLY A 52 4.22 -10.36 1.71
N LYS A 53 3.69 -10.90 0.61
CA LYS A 53 3.65 -10.21 -0.70
C LYS A 53 2.95 -8.86 -0.63
N THR A 54 1.85 -8.75 0.10
CA THR A 54 1.10 -7.49 0.22
C THR A 54 1.96 -6.36 0.75
N ALA A 55 2.71 -6.57 1.81
CA ALA A 55 3.64 -5.58 2.33
C ALA A 55 4.80 -5.30 1.37
N ALA A 56 5.26 -6.32 0.63
CA ALA A 56 6.37 -6.20 -0.31
C ALA A 56 6.10 -5.17 -1.43
N PHE A 57 4.86 -5.02 -1.87
CA PHE A 57 4.50 -3.99 -2.86
C PHE A 57 3.83 -2.77 -2.24
N SER A 58 2.99 -2.91 -1.22
CA SER A 58 2.22 -1.79 -0.68
C SER A 58 3.06 -0.81 0.13
N LEU A 59 3.98 -1.28 0.96
CA LEU A 59 4.85 -0.40 1.75
C LEU A 59 5.66 0.57 0.88
N PRO A 60 6.43 0.11 -0.12
CA PRO A 60 7.19 1.04 -0.95
C PRO A 60 6.31 1.95 -1.80
N ILE A 61 5.17 1.48 -2.30
CA ILE A 61 4.24 2.31 -3.06
C ILE A 61 3.64 3.41 -2.19
N LEU A 62 3.20 3.10 -0.98
CA LEU A 62 2.71 4.12 -0.04
C LEU A 62 3.79 5.15 0.29
N GLN A 63 5.03 4.71 0.44
CA GLN A 63 6.17 5.60 0.68
C GLN A 63 6.42 6.53 -0.50
N LEU A 64 6.38 6.04 -1.73
CA LEU A 64 6.51 6.85 -2.94
C LEU A 64 5.34 7.84 -3.08
N LEU A 65 4.11 7.42 -2.80
CA LEU A 65 2.95 8.30 -2.79
C LEU A 65 3.08 9.40 -1.74
N ASN A 66 3.60 9.08 -0.57
CA ASN A 66 3.81 10.06 0.50
C ASN A 66 4.91 11.06 0.17
N ALA A 67 5.97 10.63 -0.51
CA ALA A 67 7.09 11.48 -0.91
C ALA A 67 6.71 12.49 -2.02
N SER A 68 5.74 12.14 -2.87
CA SER A 68 5.27 12.95 -4.01
C SER A 68 3.86 13.50 -3.79
N GLN A 69 3.60 14.12 -2.64
CA GLN A 69 2.30 14.74 -2.36
C GLN A 69 1.97 15.80 -3.42
N PRO A 70 0.73 15.80 -3.96
CA PRO A 70 0.34 16.79 -4.94
C PRO A 70 0.31 18.18 -4.31
N GLU A 71 0.84 19.18 -5.01
CA GLU A 71 0.84 20.59 -4.59
C GLU A 71 -0.58 21.16 -4.45
N ASN A 72 -1.54 20.62 -5.19
CA ASN A 72 -2.93 21.04 -5.19
C ASN A 72 -3.78 20.21 -4.23
N LYS A 73 -4.75 20.85 -3.59
CA LYS A 73 -5.72 20.23 -2.67
C LYS A 73 -6.56 19.11 -3.32
N ARG A 74 -6.66 19.06 -4.65
CA ARG A 74 -7.41 18.04 -5.38
C ARG A 74 -6.52 16.82 -5.60
N ARG A 75 -6.86 15.73 -4.94
CA ARG A 75 -6.15 14.45 -5.13
C ARG A 75 -6.53 13.83 -6.45
N SER A 76 -5.53 13.34 -7.17
CA SER A 76 -5.71 12.48 -8.34
C SER A 76 -5.17 11.09 -8.02
N THR A 77 -5.77 10.06 -8.62
CA THR A 77 -5.31 8.68 -8.43
C THR A 77 -3.93 8.50 -9.08
N ARG A 78 -3.00 8.00 -8.29
CA ARG A 78 -1.59 7.81 -8.69
C ARG A 78 -1.14 6.36 -8.63
N ALA A 79 -1.93 5.49 -7.98
CA ALA A 79 -1.65 4.06 -7.89
C ALA A 79 -2.95 3.25 -8.02
N LEU A 80 -2.83 2.09 -8.64
CA LEU A 80 -3.90 1.11 -8.80
C LEU A 80 -3.39 -0.27 -8.38
N PHE A 81 -4.11 -0.89 -7.44
CA PHE A 81 -3.91 -2.28 -7.06
C PHE A 81 -5.07 -3.12 -7.58
N LEU A 82 -4.78 -4.13 -8.38
CA LEU A 82 -5.78 -5.08 -8.88
C LEU A 82 -5.71 -6.39 -8.13
N ALA A 83 -6.86 -6.90 -7.75
CA ALA A 83 -7.00 -8.18 -7.06
C ALA A 83 -8.05 -9.05 -7.78
N PRO A 84 -7.87 -10.38 -7.83
CA PRO A 84 -8.79 -11.28 -8.53
C PRO A 84 -10.12 -11.46 -7.80
N THR A 85 -10.19 -11.19 -6.49
CA THR A 85 -11.40 -11.38 -5.68
C THR A 85 -11.67 -10.17 -4.80
N ARG A 86 -12.96 -9.98 -4.42
CA ARG A 86 -13.38 -8.94 -3.47
C ARG A 86 -12.72 -9.10 -2.12
N GLU A 87 -12.63 -10.33 -1.64
CA GLU A 87 -12.04 -10.68 -0.35
C GLU A 87 -10.58 -10.24 -0.30
N LEU A 88 -9.81 -10.51 -1.35
CA LEU A 88 -8.41 -10.07 -1.43
C LEU A 88 -8.28 -8.55 -1.54
N ALA A 89 -9.14 -7.89 -2.31
CA ALA A 89 -9.16 -6.43 -2.39
C ALA A 89 -9.42 -5.79 -1.01
N ILE A 90 -10.34 -6.35 -0.23
CA ILE A 90 -10.64 -5.89 1.14
C ILE A 90 -9.45 -6.14 2.08
N GLN A 91 -8.78 -7.29 1.97
CA GLN A 91 -7.57 -7.59 2.76
C GLN A 91 -6.43 -6.62 2.43
N ILE A 92 -6.21 -6.33 1.16
CA ILE A 92 -5.21 -5.34 0.72
C ILE A 92 -5.57 -3.96 1.29
N GLY A 93 -6.84 -3.57 1.26
CA GLY A 93 -7.32 -2.32 1.82
C GLY A 93 -7.07 -2.20 3.32
N SER A 94 -7.26 -3.27 4.07
CA SER A 94 -6.96 -3.32 5.51
C SER A 94 -5.46 -3.15 5.77
N SER A 95 -4.62 -3.83 4.99
CA SER A 95 -3.16 -3.71 5.09
C SER A 95 -2.67 -2.30 4.75
N VAL A 96 -3.19 -1.71 3.67
CA VAL A 96 -2.87 -0.34 3.25
C VAL A 96 -3.26 0.68 4.32
N ARG A 97 -4.42 0.54 4.94
CA ARG A 97 -4.86 1.38 6.05
C ARG A 97 -3.91 1.27 7.25
N LEU A 98 -3.50 0.07 7.58
CA LEU A 98 -2.59 -0.21 8.67
C LEU A 98 -1.21 0.41 8.44
N TYR A 99 -0.61 0.17 7.28
CA TYR A 99 0.72 0.69 6.96
C TYR A 99 0.72 2.21 6.78
N GLY A 100 -0.38 2.78 6.28
CA GLY A 100 -0.53 4.20 6.02
C GLY A 100 -1.12 5.03 7.17
N LYS A 101 -1.30 4.47 8.36
CA LYS A 101 -2.02 5.15 9.46
C LYS A 101 -1.36 6.44 9.97
N TYR A 102 -0.09 6.64 9.69
CA TYR A 102 0.69 7.82 10.10
C TYR A 102 1.01 8.77 8.94
N ILE A 103 0.40 8.58 7.78
CA ILE A 103 0.55 9.47 6.63
C ILE A 103 -0.81 9.99 6.17
N ALA A 104 -0.79 11.14 5.49
CA ALA A 104 -1.99 11.72 4.90
C ALA A 104 -2.18 11.17 3.48
N PHE A 105 -2.93 10.09 3.32
CA PHE A 105 -3.30 9.57 2.01
C PHE A 105 -4.75 9.09 2.03
N LYS A 106 -5.35 8.98 0.85
CA LYS A 106 -6.71 8.49 0.68
C LYS A 106 -6.73 7.33 -0.30
N HIS A 107 -7.49 6.30 0.03
CA HIS A 107 -7.71 5.16 -0.84
C HIS A 107 -9.18 4.77 -0.86
N THR A 108 -9.57 4.05 -1.89
CA THR A 108 -10.89 3.42 -1.98
C THR A 108 -10.78 2.03 -2.57
N ILE A 109 -11.74 1.18 -2.22
CA ILE A 109 -11.84 -0.19 -2.75
C ILE A 109 -13.04 -0.23 -3.68
N ILE A 110 -12.84 -0.69 -4.91
CA ILE A 110 -13.88 -0.77 -5.94
C ILE A 110 -14.08 -2.23 -6.34
N TYR A 111 -15.31 -2.71 -6.16
CA TYR A 111 -15.71 -4.06 -6.54
C TYR A 111 -17.21 -4.14 -6.85
N GLY A 112 -17.60 -5.18 -7.59
CA GLY A 112 -18.98 -5.43 -7.96
C GLY A 112 -19.84 -6.05 -6.84
N GLY A 113 -21.14 -6.06 -7.03
CA GLY A 113 -22.09 -6.67 -6.09
C GLY A 113 -22.49 -5.78 -4.91
N VAL A 114 -22.10 -4.51 -4.91
CA VAL A 114 -22.46 -3.48 -3.94
C VAL A 114 -22.87 -2.19 -4.65
N GLY A 115 -23.52 -1.27 -3.93
CA GLY A 115 -23.98 0.00 -4.50
C GLY A 115 -22.85 0.79 -5.16
N GLN A 116 -23.07 1.25 -6.37
CA GLN A 116 -22.10 2.08 -7.12
C GLN A 116 -21.92 3.48 -6.54
N LYS A 117 -23.01 4.08 -6.02
CA LYS A 117 -23.02 5.49 -5.60
C LYS A 117 -21.90 5.86 -4.61
N PRO A 118 -21.66 5.11 -3.52
CA PRO A 118 -20.56 5.44 -2.60
C PRO A 118 -19.19 5.38 -3.26
N GLN A 119 -18.98 4.43 -4.20
CA GLN A 119 -17.73 4.29 -4.94
C GLN A 119 -17.48 5.48 -5.87
N VAL A 120 -18.51 5.91 -6.60
CA VAL A 120 -18.46 7.10 -7.46
C VAL A 120 -18.18 8.36 -6.66
N GLU A 121 -18.83 8.52 -5.50
CA GLU A 121 -18.60 9.67 -4.62
C GLU A 121 -17.19 9.71 -4.03
N ALA A 122 -16.63 8.55 -3.67
CA ALA A 122 -15.24 8.46 -3.22
C ALA A 122 -14.26 8.93 -4.31
N LEU A 123 -14.47 8.49 -5.55
CA LEU A 123 -13.65 8.91 -6.70
C LEU A 123 -13.78 10.38 -7.01
N LYS A 124 -15.00 10.95 -6.92
CA LYS A 124 -15.23 12.40 -7.11
C LYS A 124 -14.51 13.25 -6.08
N ARG A 125 -14.43 12.79 -4.83
CA ARG A 125 -13.65 13.46 -3.77
C ARG A 125 -12.15 13.38 -3.98
N GLY A 126 -11.70 12.45 -4.80
CA GLY A 126 -10.30 12.20 -5.09
C GLY A 126 -9.62 11.27 -4.09
N VAL A 127 -8.88 10.30 -4.63
CA VAL A 127 -8.09 9.34 -3.87
C VAL A 127 -6.71 9.20 -4.49
N ASP A 128 -5.72 8.86 -3.70
CA ASP A 128 -4.35 8.61 -4.15
C ASP A 128 -4.20 7.20 -4.73
N LEU A 129 -4.93 6.24 -4.15
CA LEU A 129 -4.85 4.82 -4.46
C LEU A 129 -6.25 4.23 -4.67
N ILE A 130 -6.40 3.46 -5.73
CA ILE A 130 -7.55 2.59 -5.96
C ILE A 130 -7.11 1.14 -5.79
N ILE A 131 -7.89 0.38 -5.03
CA ILE A 131 -7.78 -1.07 -4.94
C ILE A 131 -9.04 -1.63 -5.58
N ALA A 132 -8.91 -2.46 -6.60
CA ALA A 132 -10.06 -2.89 -7.40
C ALA A 132 -10.01 -4.36 -7.80
N THR A 133 -11.18 -4.89 -8.09
CA THR A 133 -11.35 -6.18 -8.77
C THR A 133 -11.71 -6.00 -10.23
#